data_b3d33bf25b7257039c802d59a8b855d2
#
_entry.id   b3d33bf25b7257039c802d59a8b855d2
#
_cell.length_a   1.000
_cell.length_b   1.000
_cell.length_c   1.000
_cell.angle_alpha   90.00
_cell.angle_beta   90.00
_cell.angle_gamma   90.00
#
_symmetry.space_group_name_H-M   'P 1'
#
loop_
_entity.id
_entity.type
_entity.pdbx_description
1 polymer ?
#
loop_
_entity_poly.entity_id
_entity_poly.type
_entity_poly.pdbx_seq_one_letter_code
_entity_poly.pdbx_strand_id
1 'polypeptide(L)'
;LSGGQQQRVGIARALAIQPELMLFDEPTSALDPELVQDVLNTMKELALEGWTMVVVTHEIKFALDVADVVVVMDGGEIVEQGSPAQLFQNPQHERTKRFLHQIRAD
;
A
#
# COMPACT_ATOMS: atom_id res chain seq x y z
N LEU A 1 6.93 -12.58 -19.75
CA LEU A 1 7.23 -11.77 -18.57
C LEU A 1 6.55 -12.34 -17.34
N SER A 2 7.21 -12.29 -16.18
CA SER A 2 6.59 -12.64 -14.91
C SER A 2 5.55 -11.58 -14.52
N GLY A 3 4.66 -11.93 -13.57
CA GLY A 3 3.69 -10.98 -13.05
C GLY A 3 4.31 -9.72 -12.47
N GLY A 4 5.42 -9.88 -11.72
CA GLY A 4 6.14 -8.74 -11.14
C GLY A 4 6.79 -7.86 -12.21
N GLN A 5 7.34 -8.46 -13.26
CA GLN A 5 7.92 -7.71 -14.37
C GLN A 5 6.83 -6.95 -15.13
N GLN A 6 5.66 -7.56 -15.33
CA GLN A 6 4.53 -6.88 -15.96
C GLN A 6 4.07 -5.68 -15.16
N GLN A 7 4.02 -5.80 -13.83
CA GLN A 7 3.66 -4.69 -12.95
C GLN A 7 4.67 -3.54 -13.06
N ARG A 8 5.96 -3.85 -13.04
CA ARG A 8 7.00 -2.83 -13.16
C ARG A 8 6.98 -2.13 -14.52
N VAL A 9 6.70 -2.85 -15.60
CA VAL A 9 6.53 -2.25 -16.92
C VAL A 9 5.33 -1.32 -16.94
N GLY A 10 4.22 -1.74 -16.32
CA GLY A 10 3.03 -0.90 -16.20
C GLY A 10 3.31 0.38 -15.43
N ILE A 11 4.04 0.29 -14.33
CA ILE A 11 4.43 1.45 -13.54
C ILE A 11 5.31 2.38 -14.39
N ALA A 12 6.30 1.85 -15.10
CA ALA A 12 7.18 2.66 -15.95
C ALA A 12 6.40 3.40 -17.02
N ARG A 13 5.41 2.74 -17.65
CA ARG A 13 4.56 3.38 -18.65
C ARG A 13 3.72 4.50 -18.05
N ALA A 14 3.18 4.28 -16.86
CA ALA A 14 2.41 5.31 -16.16
C ALA A 14 3.27 6.52 -15.83
N LEU A 15 4.51 6.30 -15.39
CA LEU A 15 5.45 7.38 -15.07
C LEU A 15 5.86 8.17 -16.30
N ALA A 16 5.91 7.55 -17.49
CA ALA A 16 6.34 8.20 -18.71
C ALA A 16 5.45 9.38 -19.10
N ILE A 17 4.19 9.39 -18.68
CA ILE A 17 3.27 10.50 -18.95
C ILE A 17 3.33 11.60 -17.89
N GLN A 18 4.19 11.46 -16.88
CA GLN A 18 4.40 12.42 -15.79
C GLN A 18 3.10 12.81 -15.09
N PRO A 19 2.39 11.84 -14.49
CA PRO A 19 1.10 12.12 -13.85
C PRO A 19 1.30 12.92 -12.56
N GLU A 20 0.27 13.69 -12.20
CA GLU A 20 0.24 14.40 -10.90
C GLU A 20 -0.14 13.45 -9.76
N LEU A 21 -0.88 12.40 -10.06
CA LEU A 21 -1.37 11.43 -9.08
C LEU A 21 -1.34 10.04 -9.69
N MET A 22 -0.82 9.08 -8.96
CA MET A 22 -0.84 7.67 -9.36
C MET A 22 -1.78 6.88 -8.45
N LEU A 23 -2.61 6.04 -9.06
CA LEU A 23 -3.50 5.14 -8.33
C LEU A 23 -3.04 3.70 -8.51
N PHE A 24 -2.89 2.99 -7.38
CA PHE A 24 -2.58 1.57 -7.37
C PHE A 24 -3.71 0.83 -6.68
N ASP A 25 -4.36 -0.08 -7.38
CA ASP A 25 -5.47 -0.87 -6.84
C ASP A 25 -5.02 -2.32 -6.65
N GLU A 26 -4.65 -2.66 -5.42
CA GLU A 26 -4.16 -3.98 -5.03
C GLU A 26 -3.09 -4.52 -5.99
N PRO A 27 -1.96 -3.79 -6.15
CA PRO A 27 -0.97 -4.11 -7.18
C PRO A 27 -0.29 -5.46 -7.00
N THR A 28 -0.38 -6.06 -5.81
CA THR A 28 0.28 -7.35 -5.53
C THR A 28 -0.70 -8.51 -5.39
N SER A 29 -2.01 -8.28 -5.54
CA SER A 29 -3.02 -9.29 -5.22
C SER A 29 -2.97 -10.54 -6.12
N ALA A 30 -2.50 -10.41 -7.34
CA ALA A 30 -2.43 -11.51 -8.30
C ALA A 30 -1.02 -12.07 -8.49
N LEU A 31 -0.08 -11.67 -7.64
CA LEU A 31 1.32 -12.06 -7.78
C LEU A 31 1.69 -13.19 -6.83
N ASP A 32 2.67 -14.00 -7.25
CA ASP A 32 3.31 -14.96 -6.35
C ASP A 32 4.02 -14.22 -5.21
N PRO A 33 4.07 -14.79 -4.00
CA PRO A 33 4.73 -14.14 -2.87
C PRO A 33 6.16 -13.70 -3.14
N GLU A 34 6.89 -14.44 -4.00
CA GLU A 34 8.27 -14.10 -4.36
C GLU A 34 8.37 -12.78 -5.12
N LEU A 35 7.31 -12.39 -5.85
CA LEU A 35 7.30 -11.18 -6.66
C LEU A 35 6.71 -9.98 -5.93
N VAL A 36 5.96 -10.23 -4.86
CA VAL A 36 5.29 -9.17 -4.10
C VAL A 36 6.29 -8.14 -3.59
N GLN A 37 7.38 -8.62 -2.99
CA GLN A 37 8.37 -7.72 -2.38
C GLN A 37 9.04 -6.81 -3.41
N ASP A 38 9.31 -7.33 -4.61
CA ASP A 38 9.91 -6.53 -5.68
C ASP A 38 9.01 -5.36 -6.07
N VAL A 39 7.71 -5.62 -6.22
CA VAL A 39 6.75 -4.58 -6.57
C VAL A 39 6.62 -3.56 -5.44
N LEU A 40 6.53 -4.03 -4.19
CA LEU A 40 6.44 -3.13 -3.03
C LEU A 40 7.70 -2.26 -2.91
N ASN A 41 8.88 -2.82 -3.16
CA ASN A 41 10.12 -2.06 -3.14
C ASN A 41 10.13 -0.96 -4.22
N THR A 42 9.64 -1.27 -5.41
CA THR A 42 9.51 -0.28 -6.49
C THR A 42 8.58 0.86 -6.06
N MET A 43 7.44 0.53 -5.48
CA MET A 43 6.49 1.54 -5.00
C MET A 43 7.09 2.39 -3.87
N LYS A 44 7.87 1.77 -2.98
CA LYS A 44 8.55 2.49 -1.91
C LYS A 44 9.56 3.49 -2.48
N GLU A 45 10.32 3.10 -3.50
CA GLU A 45 11.25 4.01 -4.17
C GLU A 45 10.53 5.20 -4.76
N LEU A 46 9.36 4.99 -5.39
CA LEU A 46 8.55 6.08 -5.93
C LEU A 46 8.09 7.03 -4.83
N ALA A 47 7.66 6.49 -3.70
CA ALA A 47 7.26 7.31 -2.57
C ALA A 47 8.42 8.19 -2.08
N LEU A 48 9.63 7.63 -2.00
CA LEU A 48 10.82 8.36 -1.59
C LEU A 48 11.21 9.45 -2.58
N GLU A 49 10.89 9.26 -3.86
CA GLU A 49 11.12 10.26 -4.90
C GLU A 49 10.11 11.41 -4.86
N GLY A 50 9.05 11.29 -4.06
CA GLY A 50 8.06 12.35 -3.88
C GLY A 50 6.83 12.25 -4.77
N TRP A 51 6.60 11.12 -5.44
CA TRP A 51 5.40 10.92 -6.23
C TRP A 51 4.16 10.87 -5.34
N THR A 52 3.09 11.54 -5.79
CA THR A 52 1.81 11.47 -5.08
C THR A 52 1.08 10.20 -5.50
N MET A 53 0.74 9.37 -4.51
CA MET A 53 0.15 8.06 -4.77
C MET A 53 -1.00 7.77 -3.82
N VAL A 54 -2.04 7.13 -4.35
CA VAL A 54 -3.08 6.49 -3.55
C VAL A 54 -2.98 5.00 -3.81
N VAL A 55 -2.84 4.21 -2.75
CA VAL A 55 -2.62 2.76 -2.86
C VAL A 55 -3.70 2.04 -2.07
N VAL A 56 -4.48 1.21 -2.77
CA VAL A 56 -5.43 0.30 -2.12
C VAL A 56 -4.73 -1.04 -1.99
N THR A 57 -4.55 -1.52 -0.75
CA THR A 57 -3.74 -2.72 -0.53
C THR A 57 -4.12 -3.43 0.76
N HIS A 58 -3.88 -4.75 0.78
CA HIS A 58 -3.90 -5.56 1.99
C HIS A 58 -2.50 -5.72 2.59
N GLU A 59 -1.48 -5.14 1.94
CA GLU A 59 -0.10 -5.16 2.43
C GLU A 59 0.06 -4.11 3.53
N ILE A 60 -0.37 -4.45 4.74
CA ILE A 60 -0.50 -3.48 5.83
C ILE A 60 0.87 -3.00 6.31
N LYS A 61 1.86 -3.89 6.38
CA LYS A 61 3.22 -3.49 6.77
C LYS A 61 3.81 -2.46 5.81
N PHE A 62 3.56 -2.63 4.51
CA PHE A 62 3.99 -1.67 3.51
C PHE A 62 3.29 -0.33 3.73
N ALA A 63 1.98 -0.34 3.96
CA ALA A 63 1.22 0.89 4.20
C ALA A 63 1.76 1.65 5.42
N LEU A 64 2.02 0.92 6.53
CA LEU A 64 2.55 1.53 7.74
C LEU A 64 3.97 2.08 7.56
N ASP A 65 4.77 1.45 6.70
CA ASP A 65 6.16 1.86 6.46
C ASP A 65 6.27 3.06 5.53
N VAL A 66 5.39 3.17 4.55
CA VAL A 66 5.56 4.09 3.43
C VAL A 66 4.56 5.25 3.41
N ALA A 67 3.34 5.04 3.89
CA ALA A 67 2.28 6.03 3.75
C ALA A 67 2.48 7.24 4.67
N ASP A 68 2.05 8.40 4.20
CA ASP A 68 1.92 9.59 5.03
C ASP A 68 0.60 9.56 5.80
N VAL A 69 -0.45 9.07 5.15
CA VAL A 69 -1.78 8.91 5.74
C VAL A 69 -2.29 7.52 5.40
N VAL A 70 -2.81 6.82 6.40
CA VAL A 70 -3.43 5.51 6.23
C VAL A 70 -4.93 5.65 6.48
N VAL A 71 -5.72 5.05 5.60
CA VAL A 71 -7.18 5.03 5.72
C VAL A 71 -7.62 3.58 5.82
N VAL A 72 -8.31 3.23 6.90
CA VAL A 72 -8.86 1.88 7.09
C VAL A 72 -10.31 1.90 6.65
N MET A 73 -10.66 0.98 5.75
CA MET A 73 -12.02 0.89 5.21
C MET A 73 -12.62 -0.48 5.52
N ASP A 74 -13.92 -0.49 5.77
CA ASP A 74 -14.68 -1.72 5.98
C ASP A 74 -16.10 -1.50 5.50
N GLY A 75 -16.60 -2.44 4.69
CA GLY A 75 -17.96 -2.35 4.16
C GLY A 75 -18.23 -1.12 3.33
N GLY A 76 -17.22 -0.61 2.63
CA GLY A 76 -17.36 0.59 1.79
C GLY A 76 -17.30 1.90 2.56
N GLU A 77 -17.02 1.85 3.86
CA GLU A 77 -16.96 3.05 4.70
C GLU A 77 -15.56 3.23 5.28
N ILE A 78 -15.18 4.49 5.50
CA ILE A 78 -13.94 4.83 6.21
C ILE A 78 -14.21 4.66 7.70
N VAL A 79 -13.48 3.75 8.35
CA VAL A 79 -13.65 3.52 9.79
C VAL A 79 -12.64 4.28 10.63
N GLU A 80 -11.45 4.51 10.09
CA GLU A 80 -10.40 5.24 10.81
C GLU A 80 -9.35 5.75 9.83
N GLN A 81 -8.77 6.92 10.10
CA GLN A 81 -7.66 7.42 9.30
C GLN A 81 -6.69 8.19 10.19
N GLY A 82 -5.44 8.24 9.77
CA GLY A 82 -4.40 8.95 10.50
C GLY A 82 -3.02 8.60 9.99
N SER A 83 -2.00 9.08 10.71
CA SER A 83 -0.62 8.71 10.41
C SER A 83 -0.40 7.22 10.70
N PRO A 84 0.59 6.58 10.05
CA PRO A 84 0.94 5.20 10.39
C PRO A 84 1.24 5.01 11.88
N ALA A 85 1.98 5.94 12.48
CA ALA A 85 2.33 5.84 13.90
C ALA A 85 1.09 5.87 14.79
N GLN A 86 0.15 6.75 14.50
CA GLN A 86 -1.08 6.88 15.27
C GLN A 86 -1.93 5.61 15.17
N LEU A 87 -2.12 5.09 13.97
CA LEU A 87 -2.93 3.89 13.78
C LEU A 87 -2.27 2.65 14.37
N PHE A 88 -0.94 2.55 14.30
CA PHE A 88 -0.22 1.41 14.82
C PHE A 88 -0.13 1.42 16.35
N GLN A 89 0.16 2.59 16.93
CA GLN A 89 0.39 2.69 18.38
C GLN A 89 -0.91 2.91 19.17
N ASN A 90 -1.90 3.58 18.58
CA ASN A 90 -3.12 3.94 19.29
C ASN A 90 -4.36 3.83 18.41
N PRO A 91 -4.66 2.63 17.88
CA PRO A 91 -5.86 2.44 17.06
C PRO A 91 -7.11 2.64 17.90
N GLN A 92 -8.09 3.36 17.35
CA GLN A 92 -9.32 3.70 18.06
C GLN A 92 -10.48 2.77 17.72
N HIS A 93 -10.48 2.21 16.50
CA HIS A 93 -11.59 1.37 16.03
C HIS A 93 -11.25 -0.11 16.14
N GLU A 94 -12.25 -0.92 16.52
CA GLU A 94 -12.07 -2.36 16.69
C GLU A 94 -11.57 -3.04 15.41
N ARG A 95 -12.04 -2.60 14.26
CA ARG A 95 -11.62 -3.17 12.98
C ARG A 95 -10.14 -2.93 12.73
N THR A 96 -9.66 -1.73 13.05
CA THR A 96 -8.24 -1.40 12.95
C THR A 96 -7.42 -2.26 13.90
N LYS A 97 -7.89 -2.44 15.12
CA LYS A 97 -7.21 -3.28 16.11
C LYS A 97 -7.09 -4.73 15.62
N ARG A 98 -8.12 -5.26 14.96
CA ARG A 98 -8.09 -6.61 14.41
C ARG A 98 -7.07 -6.75 13.30
N PHE A 99 -7.00 -5.79 12.38
CA PHE A 99 -6.00 -5.80 11.32
C PHE A 99 -4.58 -5.83 11.89
N LEU A 100 -4.32 -4.97 12.88
CA LEU A 100 -3.01 -4.90 13.50
C LEU A 100 -2.68 -6.16 14.29
N HIS A 101 -3.67 -6.76 14.91
CA HIS A 101 -3.48 -8.02 15.65
C HIS A 101 -3.06 -9.14 14.70
N GLN A 102 -3.64 -9.22 13.52
CA GLN A 102 -3.26 -10.22 12.52
C GLN A 102 -1.80 -10.05 12.09
N ILE A 103 -1.34 -8.82 11.92
CA ILE A 103 0.05 -8.54 11.56
C ILE A 103 1.00 -8.98 12.67
N ARG A 104 0.65 -8.70 13.93
CA ARG A 104 1.49 -9.03 15.07
C ARG A 104 1.53 -10.54 15.33
N ALA A 105 0.48 -11.26 14.95
CA ALA A 105 0.41 -12.71 15.09
C ALA A 105 1.29 -13.44 14.08
N ASP A 106 1.58 -12.80 12.95
CA ASP A 106 2.46 -13.33 11.92
C ASP A 106 3.92 -13.02 12.29
#